data_62651a89aaddc2521f4fd4d44cc7bfc2
#
_entry.id   62651a89aaddc2521f4fd4d44cc7bfc2
#
_cell.length_a   1.000
_cell.length_b   1.000
_cell.length_c   1.000
_cell.angle_alpha   90.00
_cell.angle_beta   90.00
_cell.angle_gamma   90.00
#
_symmetry.space_group_name_H-M   'P 1'
#
loop_
_entity.id
_entity.type
_entity.pdbx_description
1 polymer ?
#
loop_
_entity_poly.entity_id
_entity_poly.type
_entity_poly.pdbx_seq_one_letter_code
_entity_poly.pdbx_strand_id
1 'polypeptide(L)'
;MSKAQQTPVQTQYFPLVGGLDAESAQLTLKPGSVIGASNYESSALDGYQRIGGFERFDGRPRPSDATYLLMQSATGFTGVAVGNTVNGQTSGATAKVIALRGTNQIVVTKANTWAYGENVRVGTTVVGVYTEDGSDITGVDENDFLTLAAADYRADIGAVPGIGRIRGLAVLGDTVYAWRVTAGVGGLSIYKSSGSGWTLVPLYRELAFT
;
A
#
# COMPACT_ATOMS: atom_id res chain seq x y z
N MET A 1 51.78 -39.89 -23.04
CA MET A 1 50.76 -39.19 -22.27
C MET A 1 50.13 -38.15 -23.18
N SER A 2 48.89 -38.38 -23.61
CA SER A 2 48.15 -37.45 -24.46
C SER A 2 47.63 -36.28 -23.58
N LYS A 3 48.01 -35.03 -23.89
CA LYS A 3 47.45 -33.86 -23.23
C LYS A 3 46.00 -33.71 -23.67
N ALA A 4 45.09 -33.78 -22.74
CA ALA A 4 43.69 -33.46 -23.01
C ALA A 4 43.59 -32.02 -23.51
N GLN A 5 43.10 -31.84 -24.74
CA GLN A 5 42.87 -30.54 -25.35
C GLN A 5 41.68 -29.93 -24.64
N GLN A 6 41.89 -28.91 -23.80
CA GLN A 6 40.81 -28.13 -23.21
C GLN A 6 40.11 -27.34 -24.31
N THR A 7 38.85 -27.61 -24.53
CA THR A 7 38.00 -26.80 -25.39
C THR A 7 37.87 -25.43 -24.75
N PRO A 8 38.20 -24.32 -25.43
CA PRO A 8 38.04 -23.01 -24.86
C PRO A 8 36.57 -22.74 -24.57
N VAL A 9 36.26 -22.33 -23.34
CA VAL A 9 34.93 -21.89 -22.96
C VAL A 9 34.68 -20.52 -23.62
N GLN A 10 33.77 -20.49 -24.56
CA GLN A 10 33.37 -19.24 -25.23
C GLN A 10 32.19 -18.67 -24.44
N THR A 11 32.40 -17.54 -23.78
CA THR A 11 31.35 -16.80 -23.09
C THR A 11 30.73 -15.81 -24.07
N GLN A 12 29.45 -15.94 -24.33
CA GLN A 12 28.69 -15.03 -25.17
C GLN A 12 27.74 -14.20 -24.30
N TYR A 13 27.81 -12.87 -24.42
CA TYR A 13 26.93 -11.97 -23.72
C TYR A 13 25.79 -11.53 -24.65
N PHE A 14 24.55 -11.70 -24.19
CA PHE A 14 23.36 -11.22 -24.89
C PHE A 14 22.75 -10.07 -24.09
N PRO A 15 22.89 -8.82 -24.55
CA PRO A 15 22.23 -7.70 -23.91
C PRO A 15 20.70 -7.81 -24.10
N LEU A 16 19.94 -7.74 -23.03
CA LEU A 16 18.49 -7.80 -23.07
C LEU A 16 17.90 -6.39 -23.30
N VAL A 17 18.09 -5.84 -24.50
CA VAL A 17 17.67 -4.48 -24.87
C VAL A 17 16.52 -4.46 -25.89
N GLY A 18 16.02 -5.64 -26.30
CA GLY A 18 15.03 -5.77 -27.36
C GLY A 18 13.58 -5.46 -26.95
N GLY A 19 13.33 -5.29 -25.66
CA GLY A 19 11.98 -5.07 -25.15
C GLY A 19 11.13 -6.34 -25.00
N LEU A 20 9.90 -6.16 -24.51
CA LEU A 20 8.90 -7.24 -24.43
C LEU A 20 8.19 -7.38 -25.77
N ASP A 21 8.27 -8.54 -26.38
CA ASP A 21 7.55 -8.89 -27.60
C ASP A 21 6.79 -10.21 -27.40
N ALA A 22 5.51 -10.07 -27.06
CA ALA A 22 4.62 -11.20 -26.80
C ALA A 22 3.80 -11.64 -28.01
N GLU A 23 3.96 -10.95 -29.16
CA GLU A 23 3.15 -11.17 -30.36
C GLU A 23 3.94 -11.90 -31.47
N SER A 24 5.23 -11.63 -31.59
CA SER A 24 6.06 -12.23 -32.63
C SER A 24 6.31 -13.72 -32.37
N ALA A 25 6.43 -14.49 -33.46
CA ALA A 25 6.84 -15.89 -33.35
C ALA A 25 8.24 -16.00 -32.76
N GLN A 26 8.46 -16.97 -31.87
CA GLN A 26 9.73 -17.11 -31.12
C GLN A 26 10.98 -17.15 -31.99
N LEU A 27 10.86 -17.71 -33.21
CA LEU A 27 11.98 -17.81 -34.17
C LEU A 27 12.29 -16.50 -34.90
N THR A 28 11.39 -15.52 -34.83
CA THR A 28 11.56 -14.21 -35.50
C THR A 28 11.88 -13.08 -34.54
N LEU A 29 12.01 -13.38 -33.25
CA LEU A 29 12.33 -12.41 -32.22
C LEU A 29 13.71 -11.78 -32.47
N LYS A 30 13.80 -10.48 -32.27
CA LYS A 30 15.09 -9.79 -32.28
C LYS A 30 15.95 -10.28 -31.12
N PRO A 31 17.27 -10.43 -31.32
CA PRO A 31 18.18 -10.74 -30.22
C PRO A 31 18.01 -9.76 -29.05
N GLY A 32 17.90 -10.28 -27.84
CA GLY A 32 17.71 -9.45 -26.64
C GLY A 32 16.25 -9.11 -26.32
N SER A 33 15.26 -9.53 -27.13
CA SER A 33 13.84 -9.45 -26.76
C SER A 33 13.44 -10.53 -25.80
N VAL A 34 12.44 -10.27 -24.97
CA VAL A 34 11.83 -11.27 -24.06
C VAL A 34 10.34 -11.46 -24.41
N ILE A 35 9.87 -12.70 -24.36
CA ILE A 35 8.47 -13.05 -24.61
C ILE A 35 7.58 -12.95 -23.37
N GLY A 36 8.18 -12.82 -22.21
CA GLY A 36 7.48 -12.63 -20.95
C GLY A 36 8.47 -12.25 -19.86
N ALA A 37 8.04 -11.36 -18.99
CA ALA A 37 8.81 -10.94 -17.83
C ALA A 37 7.89 -10.84 -16.64
N SER A 38 8.37 -11.24 -15.47
CA SER A 38 7.66 -11.10 -14.21
C SER A 38 8.57 -10.40 -13.21
N ASN A 39 8.06 -9.35 -12.55
CA ASN A 39 8.80 -8.52 -11.60
C ASN A 39 10.02 -7.78 -12.20
N TYR A 40 9.97 -7.47 -13.48
CA TYR A 40 10.99 -6.68 -14.19
C TYR A 40 10.31 -5.59 -15.01
N GLU A 41 11.00 -4.47 -15.14
CA GLU A 41 10.62 -3.34 -16.00
C GLU A 41 11.80 -2.95 -16.89
N SER A 42 11.53 -2.25 -17.98
CA SER A 42 12.61 -1.70 -18.82
C SER A 42 13.32 -0.58 -18.06
N SER A 43 14.66 -0.62 -18.09
CA SER A 43 15.48 0.44 -17.50
C SER A 43 15.67 1.59 -18.47
N ALA A 44 15.70 2.82 -17.96
CA ALA A 44 16.07 3.99 -18.76
C ALA A 44 17.54 3.98 -19.22
N LEU A 45 18.38 3.13 -18.61
CA LEU A 45 19.80 2.96 -18.91
C LEU A 45 20.07 1.71 -19.78
N ASP A 46 19.09 1.27 -20.53
CA ASP A 46 19.05 0.03 -21.30
C ASP A 46 18.94 -1.25 -20.44
N GLY A 47 18.31 -2.28 -21.01
CA GLY A 47 18.08 -3.57 -20.35
C GLY A 47 16.86 -3.59 -19.45
N TYR A 48 16.90 -4.48 -18.48
CA TYR A 48 15.79 -4.73 -17.54
C TYR A 48 16.29 -4.62 -16.12
N GLN A 49 15.49 -4.00 -15.29
CA GLN A 49 15.73 -3.97 -13.85
C GLN A 49 14.58 -4.64 -13.11
N ARG A 50 14.88 -5.21 -11.96
CA ARG A 50 13.85 -5.73 -11.09
C ARG A 50 13.01 -4.58 -10.54
N ILE A 51 11.69 -4.68 -10.62
CA ILE A 51 10.81 -3.73 -9.94
C ILE A 51 11.03 -3.83 -8.42
N GLY A 52 11.06 -2.68 -7.76
CA GLY A 52 11.39 -2.57 -6.34
C GLY A 52 10.39 -3.26 -5.41
N GLY A 53 9.27 -3.60 -5.85
CA GLY A 53 8.14 -4.09 -5.11
C GLY A 53 6.93 -3.23 -5.39
N PHE A 54 5.78 -3.74 -5.04
CA PHE A 54 4.54 -2.99 -5.18
C PHE A 54 3.65 -3.29 -3.97
N GLU A 55 2.87 -2.32 -3.61
CA GLU A 55 1.82 -2.46 -2.63
C GLU A 55 0.47 -2.07 -3.24
N ARG A 56 -0.60 -2.57 -2.64
CA ARG A 56 -1.93 -2.16 -3.05
C ARG A 56 -2.14 -0.69 -2.66
N PHE A 57 -2.67 0.11 -3.60
CA PHE A 57 -2.96 1.51 -3.37
C PHE A 57 -3.93 1.70 -2.17
N ASP A 58 -3.58 2.58 -1.25
CA ASP A 58 -4.30 2.87 -0.01
C ASP A 58 -4.92 4.27 0.03
N GLY A 59 -4.90 4.98 -1.10
CA GLY A 59 -5.45 6.34 -1.20
C GLY A 59 -4.48 7.46 -0.83
N ARG A 60 -3.26 7.13 -0.44
CA ARG A 60 -2.24 8.06 0.02
C ARG A 60 -1.08 8.17 -0.97
N PRO A 61 -0.21 9.22 -0.86
CA PRO A 61 1.02 9.33 -1.65
C PRO A 61 1.93 8.10 -1.55
N ARG A 62 2.78 7.91 -2.53
CA ARG A 62 3.67 6.75 -2.57
C ARG A 62 5.10 7.11 -2.22
N PRO A 63 5.82 6.23 -1.53
CA PRO A 63 5.35 4.99 -0.86
C PRO A 63 4.27 5.29 0.18
N SER A 64 3.54 4.26 0.61
CA SER A 64 2.52 4.43 1.66
C SER A 64 3.12 5.11 2.88
N ASP A 65 2.43 6.14 3.38
CA ASP A 65 2.79 6.85 4.59
C ASP A 65 2.17 6.21 5.85
N ALA A 66 1.71 4.98 5.74
CA ALA A 66 1.16 4.24 6.85
C ALA A 66 2.17 4.15 7.99
N THR A 67 1.74 4.58 9.16
CA THR A 67 2.55 4.59 10.37
C THR A 67 1.78 3.95 11.52
N TYR A 68 2.50 3.47 12.50
CA TYR A 68 1.91 2.96 13.74
C TYR A 68 2.48 3.70 14.95
N LEU A 69 1.79 3.56 16.07
CA LEU A 69 2.25 3.99 17.37
C LEU A 69 2.20 2.79 18.31
N LEU A 70 3.30 2.49 18.98
CA LEU A 70 3.34 1.52 20.06
C LEU A 70 3.00 2.25 21.35
N MET A 71 1.78 2.08 21.85
CA MET A 71 1.32 2.71 23.09
C MET A 71 1.63 1.84 24.27
N GLN A 72 2.19 2.43 25.32
CA GLN A 72 2.47 1.75 26.60
C GLN A 72 1.58 2.27 27.72
N SER A 73 1.19 1.37 28.61
CA SER A 73 0.49 1.67 29.84
C SER A 73 1.19 1.02 31.03
N ALA A 74 1.51 1.82 32.04
CA ALA A 74 2.12 1.29 33.29
C ALA A 74 1.18 0.33 34.04
N THR A 75 -0.13 0.50 33.90
CA THR A 75 -1.15 -0.34 34.55
C THR A 75 -1.70 -1.44 33.65
N GLY A 76 -1.26 -1.46 32.39
CA GLY A 76 -1.75 -2.37 31.37
C GLY A 76 -3.01 -1.90 30.69
N PHE A 77 -3.33 -2.58 29.59
CA PHE A 77 -4.56 -2.41 28.83
C PHE A 77 -5.49 -3.61 29.08
N THR A 78 -6.74 -3.34 29.42
CA THR A 78 -7.75 -4.37 29.70
C THR A 78 -8.97 -4.17 28.82
N GLY A 79 -9.54 -5.26 28.28
CA GLY A 79 -10.73 -5.18 27.44
C GLY A 79 -10.50 -4.59 26.06
N VAL A 80 -9.25 -4.58 25.58
CA VAL A 80 -8.87 -4.14 24.24
C VAL A 80 -8.69 -5.34 23.32
N ALA A 81 -9.21 -5.24 22.12
CA ALA A 81 -9.03 -6.23 21.05
C ALA A 81 -8.55 -5.57 19.77
N VAL A 82 -7.87 -6.35 18.91
CA VAL A 82 -7.53 -5.92 17.56
C VAL A 82 -8.80 -5.53 16.81
N GLY A 83 -8.75 -4.39 16.11
CA GLY A 83 -9.90 -3.81 15.42
C GLY A 83 -10.70 -2.81 16.26
N ASN A 84 -10.48 -2.71 17.58
CA ASN A 84 -11.12 -1.66 18.37
C ASN A 84 -10.60 -0.28 17.97
N THR A 85 -11.49 0.71 17.96
CA THR A 85 -11.11 2.11 17.93
C THR A 85 -10.90 2.59 19.36
N VAL A 86 -9.70 3.07 19.65
CA VAL A 86 -9.35 3.70 20.91
C VAL A 86 -9.39 5.22 20.78
N ASN A 87 -9.76 5.91 21.85
CA ASN A 87 -9.78 7.37 21.90
C ASN A 87 -9.17 7.89 23.19
N GLY A 88 -8.40 8.97 23.07
CA GLY A 88 -7.84 9.71 24.19
C GLY A 88 -8.88 10.60 24.85
N GLN A 89 -8.99 10.51 26.16
CA GLN A 89 -10.01 11.26 26.90
C GLN A 89 -9.77 12.76 26.86
N THR A 90 -8.52 13.18 26.86
CA THR A 90 -8.13 14.60 26.97
C THR A 90 -7.75 15.16 25.58
N SER A 91 -6.97 14.43 24.83
CA SER A 91 -6.50 14.86 23.51
C SER A 91 -7.58 14.78 22.42
N GLY A 92 -8.58 13.91 22.62
CA GLY A 92 -9.52 13.56 21.54
C GLY A 92 -8.88 12.75 20.42
N ALA A 93 -7.63 12.30 20.59
CA ALA A 93 -6.95 11.46 19.63
C ALA A 93 -7.74 10.15 19.43
N THR A 94 -7.77 9.67 18.20
CA THR A 94 -8.41 8.39 17.84
C THR A 94 -7.47 7.55 17.02
N ALA A 95 -7.45 6.26 17.28
CA ALA A 95 -6.65 5.31 16.50
C ALA A 95 -7.30 3.93 16.55
N LYS A 96 -6.93 3.07 15.59
CA LYS A 96 -7.39 1.69 15.54
C LYS A 96 -6.30 0.76 16.05
N VAL A 97 -6.67 -0.16 16.90
CA VAL A 97 -5.76 -1.19 17.41
C VAL A 97 -5.49 -2.21 16.31
N ILE A 98 -4.24 -2.36 15.92
CA ILE A 98 -3.80 -3.29 14.87
C ILE A 98 -3.08 -4.52 15.42
N ALA A 99 -2.50 -4.43 16.62
CA ALA A 99 -1.89 -5.57 17.31
C ALA A 99 -1.91 -5.37 18.83
N LEU A 100 -1.77 -6.46 19.57
CA LEU A 100 -1.58 -6.47 21.02
C LEU A 100 -0.20 -7.04 21.34
N ARG A 101 0.51 -6.42 22.30
CA ARG A 101 1.82 -6.88 22.78
C ARG A 101 1.81 -7.04 24.29
N GLY A 102 1.58 -8.27 24.72
CA GLY A 102 1.42 -8.55 26.15
C GLY A 102 0.21 -7.82 26.74
N THR A 103 0.30 -7.48 28.02
CA THR A 103 -0.76 -6.76 28.74
C THR A 103 -0.57 -5.26 28.74
N ASN A 104 0.67 -4.78 28.57
CA ASN A 104 1.03 -3.40 28.80
C ASN A 104 1.20 -2.57 27.54
N GLN A 105 1.16 -3.19 26.36
CA GLN A 105 1.38 -2.51 25.09
C GLN A 105 0.31 -2.88 24.06
N ILE A 106 -0.13 -1.88 23.31
CA ILE A 106 -0.97 -2.03 22.13
C ILE A 106 -0.33 -1.28 20.97
N VAL A 107 -0.50 -1.82 19.77
CA VAL A 107 -0.06 -1.17 18.54
C VAL A 107 -1.28 -0.57 17.88
N VAL A 108 -1.21 0.73 17.59
CA VAL A 108 -2.31 1.47 16.99
C VAL A 108 -1.88 2.22 15.74
N THR A 109 -2.81 2.49 14.85
CA THR A 109 -2.56 3.39 13.72
C THR A 109 -2.31 4.80 14.24
N LYS A 110 -1.25 5.48 13.75
CA LYS A 110 -0.92 6.84 14.21
C LYS A 110 -1.86 7.85 13.54
N ALA A 111 -2.79 8.37 14.30
CA ALA A 111 -3.77 9.32 13.78
C ALA A 111 -3.54 10.76 14.32
N ASN A 112 -3.26 10.92 15.62
CA ASN A 112 -3.15 12.21 16.29
C ASN A 112 -2.10 12.17 17.41
N THR A 113 -1.82 13.33 18.00
CA THR A 113 -0.96 13.41 19.18
C THR A 113 -1.75 13.04 20.43
N TRP A 114 -1.27 12.10 21.19
CA TRP A 114 -1.82 11.65 22.46
C TRP A 114 -1.26 12.47 23.62
N ALA A 115 -2.07 12.70 24.64
CA ALA A 115 -1.62 13.40 25.84
C ALA A 115 -1.06 12.39 26.87
N TYR A 116 0.14 12.64 27.35
CA TYR A 116 0.75 11.82 28.38
C TYR A 116 -0.12 11.76 29.64
N GLY A 117 -0.32 10.56 30.20
CA GLY A 117 -1.12 10.34 31.38
C GLY A 117 -2.63 10.33 31.15
N GLU A 118 -3.09 10.45 29.90
CA GLU A 118 -4.53 10.41 29.64
C GLU A 118 -5.12 8.99 29.66
N ASN A 119 -6.39 8.93 30.00
CA ASN A 119 -7.16 7.71 29.86
C ASN A 119 -7.39 7.38 28.40
N VAL A 120 -7.09 6.13 28.04
CA VAL A 120 -7.43 5.52 26.76
C VAL A 120 -8.75 4.77 26.91
N ARG A 121 -9.64 4.98 25.96
CA ARG A 121 -11.00 4.43 26.02
C ARG A 121 -11.34 3.65 24.75
N VAL A 122 -12.18 2.63 24.91
CA VAL A 122 -12.96 2.01 23.84
C VAL A 122 -14.41 2.41 24.06
N GLY A 123 -14.94 3.24 23.17
CA GLY A 123 -16.23 3.89 23.43
C GLY A 123 -16.17 4.80 24.67
N THR A 124 -16.95 4.48 25.70
CA THR A 124 -16.95 5.19 26.99
C THR A 124 -16.13 4.50 28.09
N THR A 125 -15.65 3.27 27.84
CA THR A 125 -14.96 2.46 28.84
C THR A 125 -13.46 2.79 28.83
N VAL A 126 -12.89 3.12 30.00
CA VAL A 126 -11.44 3.27 30.16
C VAL A 126 -10.80 1.90 30.11
N VAL A 127 -9.83 1.73 29.24
CA VAL A 127 -9.14 0.46 29.01
C VAL A 127 -7.67 0.49 29.43
N GLY A 128 -7.13 1.66 29.68
CA GLY A 128 -5.76 1.88 30.15
C GLY A 128 -5.43 3.36 30.25
N VAL A 129 -4.19 3.64 30.63
CA VAL A 129 -3.65 5.01 30.69
C VAL A 129 -2.42 5.07 29.79
N TYR A 130 -2.40 5.99 28.86
CA TYR A 130 -1.23 6.21 28.03
C TYR A 130 -0.11 6.87 28.81
N THR A 131 1.01 6.18 28.98
CA THR A 131 2.12 6.68 29.79
C THR A 131 3.35 7.07 28.97
N GLU A 132 3.54 6.43 27.82
CA GLU A 132 4.66 6.73 26.93
C GLU A 132 4.48 5.98 25.60
N ASP A 133 5.26 6.39 24.59
CA ASP A 133 5.48 5.57 23.42
C ASP A 133 6.30 4.35 23.84
N GLY A 134 5.80 3.16 23.54
CA GLY A 134 6.55 1.94 23.80
C GLY A 134 7.81 1.91 22.96
N SER A 135 8.92 1.50 23.57
CA SER A 135 10.12 1.17 22.80
C SER A 135 9.96 -0.22 22.17
N ASP A 136 10.47 -0.37 20.95
CA ASP A 136 10.60 -1.69 20.35
C ASP A 136 11.46 -2.59 21.23
N ILE A 137 10.87 -3.72 21.63
CA ILE A 137 11.63 -4.75 22.32
C ILE A 137 12.36 -5.54 21.24
N THR A 138 13.66 -5.70 21.40
CA THR A 138 14.54 -6.49 20.53
C THR A 138 13.86 -7.78 20.07
N GLY A 139 13.70 -7.95 18.75
CA GLY A 139 13.16 -9.15 18.13
C GLY A 139 11.71 -9.02 17.61
N VAL A 140 11.11 -7.82 17.67
CA VAL A 140 9.87 -7.55 16.97
C VAL A 140 10.15 -6.91 15.64
N ASP A 141 9.58 -7.46 14.62
CA ASP A 141 9.74 -6.95 13.27
C ASP A 141 8.85 -5.69 13.09
N GLU A 142 9.49 -4.51 13.06
CA GLU A 142 8.85 -3.25 12.73
C GLU A 142 8.06 -3.32 11.42
N ASN A 143 8.54 -4.11 10.46
CA ASN A 143 7.88 -4.33 9.20
C ASN A 143 6.51 -5.02 9.36
N ASP A 144 6.31 -5.85 10.37
CA ASP A 144 5.01 -6.48 10.65
C ASP A 144 3.98 -5.44 11.04
N PHE A 145 4.34 -4.48 11.88
CA PHE A 145 3.43 -3.40 12.29
C PHE A 145 3.16 -2.42 11.15
N LEU A 146 4.15 -2.08 10.35
CA LEU A 146 3.96 -1.27 9.14
C LEU A 146 3.04 -1.98 8.14
N THR A 147 3.20 -3.30 7.99
CA THR A 147 2.34 -4.11 7.12
C THR A 147 0.88 -4.11 7.61
N LEU A 148 0.65 -4.22 8.92
CA LEU A 148 -0.67 -4.16 9.52
C LEU A 148 -1.29 -2.76 9.40
N ALA A 149 -0.53 -1.70 9.64
CA ALA A 149 -0.97 -0.32 9.46
C ALA A 149 -1.35 -0.03 8.00
N ALA A 150 -0.52 -0.47 7.05
CA ALA A 150 -0.80 -0.34 5.63
C ALA A 150 -2.05 -1.15 5.21
N ALA A 151 -2.28 -2.31 5.82
CA ALA A 151 -3.48 -3.10 5.57
C ALA A 151 -4.75 -2.40 6.07
N ASP A 152 -4.69 -1.74 7.21
CA ASP A 152 -5.77 -0.93 7.75
C ASP A 152 -6.08 0.27 6.85
N TYR A 153 -5.07 1.01 6.43
CA TYR A 153 -5.20 2.12 5.50
C TYR A 153 -5.79 1.70 4.14
N ARG A 154 -5.41 0.52 3.64
CA ARG A 154 -6.02 -0.05 2.41
C ARG A 154 -7.49 -0.41 2.59
N ALA A 155 -7.89 -0.78 3.79
CA ALA A 155 -9.30 -1.06 4.09
C ALA A 155 -10.14 0.22 4.10
N ASP A 156 -9.59 1.34 4.54
CA ASP A 156 -10.29 2.63 4.62
C ASP A 156 -10.70 3.16 3.24
N ILE A 157 -9.84 3.01 2.23
CA ILE A 157 -10.16 3.51 0.89
C ILE A 157 -11.30 2.72 0.22
N GLY A 158 -11.44 1.43 0.53
CA GLY A 158 -12.44 0.58 -0.07
C GLY A 158 -12.31 0.41 -1.59
N ALA A 159 -13.36 -0.10 -2.21
CA ALA A 159 -13.41 -0.29 -3.66
C ALA A 159 -13.94 0.97 -4.36
N VAL A 160 -13.45 1.23 -5.60
CA VAL A 160 -14.02 2.27 -6.45
C VAL A 160 -15.52 2.00 -6.63
N PRO A 161 -16.41 2.96 -6.35
CA PRO A 161 -17.86 2.77 -6.53
C PRO A 161 -18.23 2.42 -7.97
N GLY A 162 -19.32 1.68 -8.16
CA GLY A 162 -19.82 1.28 -9.47
C GLY A 162 -19.84 -0.23 -9.67
N ILE A 163 -20.07 -0.67 -10.91
CA ILE A 163 -20.22 -2.07 -11.28
C ILE A 163 -19.17 -2.50 -12.32
N GLY A 164 -18.90 -3.79 -12.36
CA GLY A 164 -17.94 -4.37 -13.29
C GLY A 164 -16.50 -3.95 -12.99
N ARG A 165 -15.63 -4.14 -13.98
CA ARG A 165 -14.20 -3.81 -13.88
C ARG A 165 -13.93 -2.31 -14.02
N ILE A 166 -12.82 -1.85 -13.49
CA ILE A 166 -12.29 -0.52 -13.73
C ILE A 166 -11.91 -0.43 -15.22
N ARG A 167 -12.31 0.66 -15.88
CA ARG A 167 -12.09 0.89 -17.32
C ARG A 167 -10.85 1.72 -17.61
N GLY A 168 -10.38 2.48 -16.64
CA GLY A 168 -9.19 3.29 -16.76
C GLY A 168 -8.71 3.81 -15.42
N LEU A 169 -7.43 4.11 -15.34
CA LEU A 169 -6.78 4.75 -14.21
C LEU A 169 -5.87 5.86 -14.73
N ALA A 170 -5.81 6.95 -14.00
CA ALA A 170 -4.83 8.01 -14.21
C ALA A 170 -4.38 8.55 -12.87
N VAL A 171 -3.14 9.03 -12.82
CA VAL A 171 -2.58 9.71 -11.63
C VAL A 171 -2.30 11.15 -12.01
N LEU A 172 -2.82 12.08 -11.21
CA LEU A 172 -2.55 13.50 -11.37
C LEU A 172 -2.15 14.07 -10.00
N GLY A 173 -0.90 14.45 -9.87
CA GLY A 173 -0.30 14.72 -8.57
C GLY A 173 -0.37 13.47 -7.69
N ASP A 174 -0.81 13.63 -6.45
CA ASP A 174 -0.95 12.53 -5.49
C ASP A 174 -2.34 11.88 -5.51
N THR A 175 -3.17 12.21 -6.50
CA THR A 175 -4.55 11.73 -6.60
C THR A 175 -4.68 10.70 -7.72
N VAL A 176 -5.26 9.57 -7.41
CA VAL A 176 -5.63 8.55 -8.41
C VAL A 176 -7.06 8.79 -8.88
N TYR A 177 -7.25 8.84 -10.19
CA TYR A 177 -8.55 8.90 -10.83
C TYR A 177 -8.88 7.54 -11.43
N ALA A 178 -10.09 7.07 -11.18
CA ALA A 178 -10.57 5.79 -11.67
C ALA A 178 -11.87 5.96 -12.46
N TRP A 179 -11.94 5.32 -13.61
CA TRP A 179 -13.14 5.27 -14.46
C TRP A 179 -13.86 3.96 -14.24
N ARG A 180 -15.11 4.02 -13.81
CA ARG A 180 -15.94 2.83 -13.61
C ARG A 180 -17.38 3.09 -14.03
N VAL A 181 -18.08 2.05 -14.48
CA VAL A 181 -19.49 2.16 -14.86
C VAL A 181 -20.34 2.40 -13.62
N THR A 182 -21.24 3.39 -13.71
CA THR A 182 -22.17 3.70 -12.62
C THR A 182 -23.27 2.64 -12.54
N ALA A 183 -23.53 2.15 -11.33
CA ALA A 183 -24.63 1.21 -11.10
C ALA A 183 -25.99 1.85 -11.50
N GLY A 184 -26.78 1.15 -12.29
CA GLY A 184 -28.15 1.54 -12.65
C GLY A 184 -28.30 2.51 -13.82
N VAL A 185 -27.25 3.23 -14.24
CA VAL A 185 -27.36 4.26 -15.30
C VAL A 185 -26.58 3.91 -16.57
N GLY A 186 -25.73 2.89 -16.52
CA GLY A 186 -24.93 2.43 -17.67
C GLY A 186 -23.85 3.43 -18.14
N GLY A 187 -23.73 4.59 -17.50
CA GLY A 187 -22.75 5.62 -17.82
C GLY A 187 -21.39 5.38 -17.17
N LEU A 188 -20.33 5.93 -17.76
CA LEU A 188 -18.98 5.93 -17.19
C LEU A 188 -18.84 7.12 -16.24
N SER A 189 -18.44 6.85 -15.01
CA SER A 189 -18.15 7.87 -14.00
C SER A 189 -16.67 7.92 -13.65
N ILE A 190 -16.19 9.09 -13.27
CA ILE A 190 -14.84 9.32 -12.79
C ILE A 190 -14.88 9.48 -11.29
N TYR A 191 -14.03 8.77 -10.60
CA TYR A 191 -13.86 8.88 -9.15
C TYR A 191 -12.43 9.31 -8.84
N LYS A 192 -12.26 10.21 -7.91
CA LYS A 192 -10.95 10.59 -7.35
C LYS A 192 -10.76 9.96 -5.99
N SER A 193 -9.54 9.53 -5.72
CA SER A 193 -9.16 8.93 -4.45
C SER A 193 -8.98 9.97 -3.35
N SER A 194 -9.20 9.55 -2.12
CA SER A 194 -8.77 10.20 -0.89
C SER A 194 -8.25 9.13 0.07
N GLY A 195 -7.65 9.51 1.21
CA GLY A 195 -7.21 8.55 2.22
C GLY A 195 -8.34 7.71 2.84
N SER A 196 -9.60 8.11 2.65
CA SER A 196 -10.78 7.47 3.26
C SER A 196 -11.83 7.01 2.25
N GLY A 197 -11.51 6.96 0.96
CA GLY A 197 -12.45 6.46 -0.04
C GLY A 197 -12.34 7.14 -1.40
N TRP A 198 -13.44 7.09 -2.14
CA TRP A 198 -13.54 7.60 -3.51
C TRP A 198 -14.67 8.61 -3.62
N THR A 199 -14.39 9.75 -4.22
CA THR A 199 -15.38 10.81 -4.46
C THR A 199 -15.67 10.91 -5.95
N LEU A 200 -16.96 10.98 -6.31
CA LEU A 200 -17.40 11.21 -7.68
C LEU A 200 -16.90 12.58 -8.16
N VAL A 201 -16.25 12.60 -9.32
CA VAL A 201 -15.91 13.85 -10.01
C VAL A 201 -17.10 14.26 -10.87
N PRO A 202 -17.74 15.42 -10.59
CA PRO A 202 -18.83 15.88 -11.44
C PRO A 202 -18.30 16.21 -12.82
N LEU A 203 -18.88 15.59 -13.83
CA LEU A 203 -18.62 15.92 -15.24
C LEU A 203 -19.53 17.07 -15.60
N TYR A 204 -19.03 18.28 -15.65
CA TYR A 204 -19.75 19.42 -16.19
C TYR A 204 -19.84 19.24 -17.72
N ARG A 205 -21.01 18.89 -18.20
CA ARG A 205 -21.37 19.03 -19.61
C ARG A 205 -21.75 20.50 -19.87
N GLU A 206 -20.78 21.37 -20.03
CA GLU A 206 -21.01 22.62 -20.74
C GLU A 206 -20.41 22.51 -22.14
N LEU A 207 -21.11 21.86 -23.02
CA LEU A 207 -21.00 22.08 -24.45
C LEU A 207 -22.38 22.40 -24.97
N ALA A 208 -22.89 23.59 -24.65
CA ALA A 208 -23.89 24.24 -25.43
C ALA A 208 -23.17 24.84 -26.65
N PHE A 209 -23.05 24.08 -27.71
CA PHE A 209 -22.81 24.65 -29.04
C PHE A 209 -24.16 25.16 -29.52
N THR A 210 -24.35 26.47 -29.51
CA THR A 210 -25.40 27.18 -30.29
C THR A 210 -24.94 27.31 -31.73
#